data_dbf0b7c2b9d7f3a4d7322f1ca5458449
#
_entry.id   dbf0b7c2b9d7f3a4d7322f1ca5458449
#
_cell.length_a   1.000
_cell.length_b   1.000
_cell.length_c   1.000
_cell.angle_alpha   90.00
_cell.angle_beta   90.00
_cell.angle_gamma   90.00
#
_symmetry.space_group_name_H-M   'P 1'
#
loop_
_entity.id
_entity.type
_entity.pdbx_description
1 polymer ?
#
loop_
_entity_poly.entity_id
_entity_poly.type
_entity_poly.pdbx_seq_one_letter_code
_entity_poly.pdbx_strand_id
1 'polypeptide(L)'
;LIDYYNYLEKSPPRTRLSALAVDMAYYGPEGCLTEERRELIKVYRYKKEQELQNVVKSVKLFNVKGYAFAIAYAKSLVSGTQAANRVIENVKADVYIIVKEDGGLSFRRDKKSTINLVPLANIFGGGGHPYASGASLNGNVSEKDFEKISEIIYEKIKNNWTP
;
A
#
# COMPACT_ATOMS: atom_id res chain seq x y z
N LEU A 1 20.42 2.73 -3.82
CA LEU A 1 19.87 3.53 -4.93
C LEU A 1 18.34 3.50 -5.00
N ILE A 2 17.69 2.33 -4.96
CA ILE A 2 16.22 2.22 -5.03
C ILE A 2 15.55 3.07 -3.93
N ASP A 3 16.06 3.05 -2.70
CA ASP A 3 15.47 3.87 -1.62
C ASP A 3 15.69 5.36 -1.85
N TYR A 4 16.83 5.75 -2.45
CA TYR A 4 17.06 7.15 -2.80
C TYR A 4 16.16 7.60 -3.96
N TYR A 5 15.98 6.76 -4.97
CA TYR A 5 15.03 6.98 -6.04
C TYR A 5 13.60 7.18 -5.48
N ASN A 6 13.14 6.27 -4.63
CA ASN A 6 11.82 6.35 -4.00
C ASN A 6 11.66 7.61 -3.13
N TYR A 7 12.73 8.03 -2.43
CA TYR A 7 12.76 9.29 -1.69
C TYR A 7 12.56 10.48 -2.63
N LEU A 8 13.28 10.52 -3.76
CA LEU A 8 13.20 11.61 -4.73
C LEU A 8 11.84 11.65 -5.46
N GLU A 9 11.26 10.47 -5.77
CA GLU A 9 9.95 10.40 -6.40
C GLU A 9 8.85 10.99 -5.51
N LYS A 10 8.96 10.81 -4.20
CA LYS A 10 8.03 11.35 -3.19
C LYS A 10 8.34 12.78 -2.76
N SER A 11 9.49 13.32 -3.15
CA SER A 11 9.97 14.65 -2.71
C SER A 11 10.06 15.60 -3.92
N PRO A 12 9.23 16.65 -4.02
CA PRO A 12 9.39 17.65 -5.06
C PRO A 12 10.67 18.49 -4.83
N PRO A 13 11.31 19.01 -5.90
CA PRO A 13 10.94 18.90 -7.31
C PRO A 13 11.54 17.64 -7.98
N ARG A 14 10.85 17.12 -9.00
CA ARG A 14 11.30 15.96 -9.81
C ARG A 14 12.66 16.16 -10.52
N THR A 15 13.16 17.39 -10.62
CA THR A 15 14.49 17.72 -11.16
C THR A 15 15.63 16.97 -10.47
N ARG A 16 15.44 16.52 -9.22
CA ARG A 16 16.41 15.71 -8.49
C ARG A 16 16.62 14.31 -9.09
N LEU A 17 15.61 13.75 -9.76
CA LEU A 17 15.74 12.47 -10.46
C LEU A 17 16.66 12.58 -11.68
N SER A 18 16.56 13.68 -12.43
CA SER A 18 17.47 13.94 -13.57
C SER A 18 18.91 14.11 -13.09
N ALA A 19 19.12 14.83 -11.99
CA ALA A 19 20.45 14.97 -11.39
C ALA A 19 21.02 13.61 -10.93
N LEU A 20 20.21 12.75 -10.33
CA LEU A 20 20.64 11.41 -9.96
C LEU A 20 21.03 10.57 -11.19
N ALA A 21 20.27 10.66 -12.29
CA ALA A 21 20.56 9.93 -13.52
C ALA A 21 21.91 10.37 -14.13
N VAL A 22 22.20 11.67 -14.13
CA VAL A 22 23.48 12.23 -14.56
C VAL A 22 24.62 11.72 -13.68
N ASP A 23 24.47 11.82 -12.35
CA ASP A 23 25.50 11.35 -11.41
C ASP A 23 25.76 9.84 -11.54
N MET A 24 24.72 9.04 -11.78
CA MET A 24 24.88 7.59 -12.03
C MET A 24 25.66 7.31 -13.32
N ALA A 25 25.43 8.12 -14.37
CA ALA A 25 26.14 7.96 -15.63
C ALA A 25 27.64 8.30 -15.50
N TYR A 26 27.99 9.31 -14.69
CA TYR A 26 29.38 9.77 -14.51
C TYR A 26 30.14 8.98 -13.43
N TYR A 27 29.52 8.69 -12.31
CA TYR A 27 30.18 8.16 -11.11
C TYR A 27 29.80 6.70 -10.80
N GLY A 28 28.89 6.14 -11.59
CA GLY A 28 28.36 4.79 -11.33
C GLY A 28 27.46 4.73 -10.10
N PRO A 29 26.85 3.55 -9.85
CA PRO A 29 25.86 3.39 -8.78
C PRO A 29 26.40 3.60 -7.36
N GLU A 30 27.66 3.29 -7.11
CA GLU A 30 28.31 3.51 -5.80
C GLU A 30 28.78 4.95 -5.62
N GLY A 31 29.41 5.53 -6.65
CA GLY A 31 29.96 6.87 -6.57
C GLY A 31 28.89 7.98 -6.51
N CYS A 32 27.67 7.71 -7.00
CA CYS A 32 26.58 8.69 -6.92
C CYS A 32 25.94 8.77 -5.52
N LEU A 33 26.26 7.86 -4.58
CA LEU A 33 25.75 7.86 -3.21
C LEU A 33 26.70 8.63 -2.27
N THR A 34 26.62 9.97 -2.33
CA THR A 34 27.32 10.84 -1.38
C THR A 34 26.88 10.60 0.06
N GLU A 35 27.64 11.05 1.06
CA GLU A 35 27.27 10.92 2.48
C GLU A 35 25.94 11.60 2.77
N GLU A 36 25.70 12.79 2.24
CA GLU A 36 24.43 13.47 2.36
C GLU A 36 23.26 12.61 1.84
N ARG A 37 23.42 11.99 0.68
CA ARG A 37 22.39 11.10 0.11
C ARG A 37 22.17 9.85 0.96
N ARG A 38 23.23 9.31 1.55
CA ARG A 38 23.12 8.18 2.50
C ARG A 38 22.33 8.54 3.74
N GLU A 39 22.53 9.74 4.30
CA GLU A 39 21.74 10.21 5.43
C GLU A 39 20.25 10.41 5.06
N LEU A 40 19.95 10.97 3.91
CA LEU A 40 18.57 11.08 3.42
C LEU A 40 17.90 9.72 3.27
N ILE A 41 18.63 8.71 2.78
CA ILE A 41 18.14 7.33 2.69
C ILE A 41 17.82 6.76 4.08
N LYS A 42 18.68 6.98 5.09
CA LYS A 42 18.46 6.53 6.47
C LYS A 42 17.15 7.12 7.03
N VAL A 43 16.97 8.43 6.88
CA VAL A 43 15.75 9.12 7.31
C VAL A 43 14.52 8.59 6.60
N TYR A 44 14.60 8.38 5.28
CA TYR A 44 13.49 7.82 4.51
C TYR A 44 13.12 6.41 4.97
N ARG A 45 14.11 5.53 5.15
CA ARG A 45 13.91 4.16 5.63
C ARG A 45 13.26 4.14 7.00
N TYR A 46 13.72 5.00 7.90
CA TYR A 46 13.14 5.12 9.23
C TYR A 46 11.66 5.53 9.17
N LYS A 47 11.33 6.58 8.43
CA LYS A 47 9.94 7.05 8.27
C LYS A 47 9.06 5.99 7.62
N LYS A 48 9.58 5.29 6.61
CA LYS A 48 8.88 4.20 5.93
C LYS A 48 8.58 3.03 6.87
N GLU A 49 9.54 2.67 7.72
CA GLU A 49 9.35 1.61 8.71
C GLU A 49 8.30 2.00 9.76
N GLN A 50 8.32 3.25 10.24
CA GLN A 50 7.28 3.77 11.13
C GLN A 50 5.89 3.70 10.48
N GLU A 51 5.79 4.08 9.21
CA GLU A 51 4.52 3.99 8.49
C GLU A 51 4.04 2.55 8.33
N LEU A 52 4.92 1.62 8.00
CA LEU A 52 4.57 0.19 7.91
C LEU A 52 4.09 -0.39 9.26
N GLN A 53 4.66 0.08 10.38
CA GLN A 53 4.16 -0.28 11.72
C GLN A 53 2.77 0.32 11.97
N ASN A 54 2.52 1.56 11.56
CA ASN A 54 1.21 2.18 11.67
C ASN A 54 0.15 1.47 10.84
N VAL A 55 0.50 1.00 9.65
CA VAL A 55 -0.38 0.15 8.82
C VAL A 55 -0.84 -1.08 9.61
N VAL A 56 0.07 -1.80 10.25
CA VAL A 56 -0.27 -2.99 11.06
C VAL A 56 -1.16 -2.63 12.25
N LYS A 57 -0.88 -1.52 12.94
CA LYS A 57 -1.69 -1.04 14.06
C LYS A 57 -3.10 -0.64 13.65
N SER A 58 -3.30 -0.21 12.41
CA SER A 58 -4.61 0.19 11.90
C SER A 58 -5.50 -0.98 11.49
N VAL A 59 -4.99 -2.22 11.51
CA VAL A 59 -5.72 -3.39 11.01
C VAL A 59 -7.01 -3.62 11.77
N LYS A 60 -8.09 -3.79 11.01
CA LYS A 60 -9.39 -4.26 11.48
C LYS A 60 -9.72 -5.58 10.82
N LEU A 61 -10.28 -6.48 11.59
CA LEU A 61 -10.69 -7.81 11.13
C LEU A 61 -12.21 -7.92 11.07
N PHE A 62 -12.71 -8.54 10.03
CA PHE A 62 -14.12 -8.88 9.91
C PHE A 62 -14.29 -10.20 9.13
N ASN A 63 -15.47 -10.82 9.26
CA ASN A 63 -15.81 -12.04 8.55
C ASN A 63 -16.99 -11.79 7.62
N VAL A 64 -16.88 -12.27 6.39
CA VAL A 64 -17.98 -12.27 5.43
C VAL A 64 -18.08 -13.66 4.81
N LYS A 65 -19.24 -14.30 4.94
CA LYS A 65 -19.55 -15.61 4.33
C LYS A 65 -18.50 -16.69 4.64
N GLY A 66 -17.95 -16.69 5.86
CA GLY A 66 -16.97 -17.66 6.32
C GLY A 66 -15.51 -17.33 6.01
N TYR A 67 -15.23 -16.19 5.34
CA TYR A 67 -13.87 -15.75 5.02
C TYR A 67 -13.45 -14.59 5.93
N ALA A 68 -12.20 -14.65 6.37
CA ALA A 68 -11.57 -13.60 7.18
C ALA A 68 -10.99 -12.50 6.29
N PHE A 69 -11.34 -11.26 6.58
CA PHE A 69 -10.83 -10.06 5.92
C PHE A 69 -10.03 -9.22 6.91
N ALA A 70 -8.88 -8.73 6.47
CA ALA A 70 -8.09 -7.72 7.15
C ALA A 70 -8.11 -6.43 6.32
N ILE A 71 -8.54 -5.32 6.90
CA ILE A 71 -8.48 -4.00 6.27
C ILE A 71 -7.53 -3.11 7.06
N ALA A 72 -6.67 -2.36 6.36
CA ALA A 72 -5.70 -1.45 6.96
C ALA A 72 -5.58 -0.15 6.17
N TYR A 73 -5.12 0.91 6.83
CA TYR A 73 -4.86 2.22 6.24
C TYR A 73 -3.38 2.42 5.97
N ALA A 74 -3.05 3.02 4.83
CA ALA A 74 -1.67 3.36 4.45
C ALA A 74 -1.56 4.77 3.87
N LYS A 75 -0.64 5.56 4.42
CA LYS A 75 -0.26 6.88 3.88
C LYS A 75 0.54 6.73 2.59
N SER A 76 0.69 7.83 1.88
CA SER A 76 1.33 7.87 0.55
C SER A 76 2.81 7.46 0.54
N LEU A 77 3.46 7.40 1.73
CA LEU A 77 4.87 7.04 1.83
C LEU A 77 5.15 5.58 1.44
N VAL A 78 4.18 4.68 1.64
CA VAL A 78 4.31 3.27 1.28
C VAL A 78 3.33 2.91 0.15
N SER A 79 3.73 1.97 -0.70
CA SER A 79 2.82 1.45 -1.73
C SER A 79 1.81 0.48 -1.12
N GLY A 80 0.65 0.30 -1.79
CA GLY A 80 -0.35 -0.68 -1.38
C GLY A 80 0.22 -2.11 -1.29
N THR A 81 1.18 -2.47 -2.15
CA THR A 81 1.86 -3.77 -2.10
C THR A 81 2.75 -3.91 -0.86
N GLN A 82 3.53 -2.88 -0.52
CA GLN A 82 4.38 -2.90 0.68
C GLN A 82 3.55 -2.98 1.96
N ALA A 83 2.47 -2.20 2.03
CA ALA A 83 1.53 -2.23 3.14
C ALA A 83 0.87 -3.61 3.28
N ALA A 84 0.36 -4.17 2.18
CA ALA A 84 -0.28 -5.49 2.18
C ALA A 84 0.69 -6.59 2.63
N ASN A 85 1.92 -6.62 2.11
CA ASN A 85 2.92 -7.61 2.53
C ASN A 85 3.20 -7.53 4.04
N ARG A 86 3.33 -6.31 4.59
CA ARG A 86 3.53 -6.12 6.03
C ARG A 86 2.34 -6.63 6.84
N VAL A 87 1.10 -6.41 6.38
CA VAL A 87 -0.09 -6.93 7.06
C VAL A 87 -0.12 -8.46 6.98
N ILE A 88 0.15 -9.05 5.82
CA ILE A 88 0.18 -10.52 5.60
C ILE A 88 1.19 -11.20 6.55
N GLU A 89 2.34 -10.57 6.80
CA GLU A 89 3.36 -11.09 7.71
C GLU A 89 2.93 -11.10 9.19
N ASN A 90 1.99 -10.22 9.58
CA ASN A 90 1.63 -10.00 10.98
C ASN A 90 0.20 -10.46 11.34
N VAL A 91 -0.67 -10.62 10.36
CA VAL A 91 -2.10 -10.89 10.57
C VAL A 91 -2.56 -12.01 9.66
N LYS A 92 -3.31 -12.96 10.20
CA LYS A 92 -3.90 -14.06 9.41
C LYS A 92 -5.29 -13.65 8.93
N ALA A 93 -5.48 -13.64 7.62
CA ALA A 93 -6.77 -13.44 6.96
C ALA A 93 -6.74 -14.12 5.58
N ASP A 94 -7.89 -14.31 4.97
CA ASP A 94 -8.01 -14.84 3.60
C ASP A 94 -7.81 -13.73 2.57
N VAL A 95 -8.28 -12.52 2.89
CA VAL A 95 -8.22 -11.32 2.04
C VAL A 95 -7.69 -10.14 2.84
N TYR A 96 -6.82 -9.38 2.20
CA TYR A 96 -6.20 -8.16 2.74
C TYR A 96 -6.59 -6.97 1.87
N ILE A 97 -7.11 -5.93 2.48
CA ILE A 97 -7.55 -4.70 1.83
C ILE A 97 -6.73 -3.54 2.40
N ILE A 98 -6.00 -2.86 1.55
CA ILE A 98 -5.27 -1.65 1.94
C ILE A 98 -6.00 -0.44 1.38
N VAL A 99 -6.47 0.41 2.26
CA VAL A 99 -7.05 1.72 1.95
C VAL A 99 -5.91 2.73 1.96
N LYS A 100 -5.64 3.34 0.82
CA LYS A 100 -4.59 4.33 0.67
C LYS A 100 -5.13 5.75 0.89
N GLU A 101 -4.27 6.63 1.34
CA GLU A 101 -4.56 8.05 1.54
C GLU A 101 -5.11 8.73 0.27
N ASP A 102 -4.69 8.33 -0.93
CA ASP A 102 -5.17 8.82 -2.22
C ASP A 102 -6.53 8.21 -2.65
N GLY A 103 -7.17 7.43 -1.78
CA GLY A 103 -8.41 6.72 -2.05
C GLY A 103 -8.23 5.40 -2.79
N GLY A 104 -7.02 5.02 -3.15
CA GLY A 104 -6.75 3.73 -3.78
C GLY A 104 -7.06 2.56 -2.84
N LEU A 105 -7.66 1.50 -3.39
CA LEU A 105 -7.85 0.22 -2.72
C LEU A 105 -6.93 -0.83 -3.34
N SER A 106 -6.16 -1.51 -2.51
CA SER A 106 -5.37 -2.66 -2.95
C SER A 106 -5.91 -3.92 -2.29
N PHE A 107 -6.29 -4.90 -3.10
CA PHE A 107 -6.75 -6.21 -2.65
C PHE A 107 -5.63 -7.24 -2.85
N ARG A 108 -5.36 -8.01 -1.81
CA ARG A 108 -4.44 -9.17 -1.85
C ARG A 108 -5.11 -10.33 -1.15
N ARG A 109 -4.70 -11.56 -1.46
CA ARG A 109 -5.15 -12.76 -0.77
C ARG A 109 -3.97 -13.49 -0.16
N ASP A 110 -4.24 -14.33 0.84
CA ASP A 110 -3.26 -15.29 1.31
C ASP A 110 -2.84 -16.24 0.16
N LYS A 111 -1.59 -16.68 0.18
CA LYS A 111 -1.05 -17.58 -0.86
C LYS A 111 -1.80 -18.91 -0.96
N LYS A 112 -2.38 -19.37 0.15
CA LYS A 112 -3.16 -20.62 0.22
C LYS A 112 -4.63 -20.41 -0.13
N SER A 113 -5.11 -19.16 -0.15
CA SER A 113 -6.48 -18.83 -0.50
C SER A 113 -6.71 -19.00 -2.01
N THR A 114 -7.83 -19.56 -2.39
CA THR A 114 -8.28 -19.69 -3.77
C THR A 114 -9.25 -18.59 -4.20
N ILE A 115 -9.57 -17.65 -3.31
CA ILE A 115 -10.51 -16.56 -3.55
C ILE A 115 -10.09 -15.78 -4.80
N ASN A 116 -11.04 -15.55 -5.71
CA ASN A 116 -10.86 -14.61 -6.82
C ASN A 116 -11.17 -13.19 -6.33
N LEU A 117 -10.16 -12.30 -6.39
CA LEU A 117 -10.29 -10.91 -5.93
C LEU A 117 -10.97 -9.98 -6.94
N VAL A 118 -11.14 -10.41 -8.20
CA VAL A 118 -11.73 -9.54 -9.24
C VAL A 118 -13.18 -9.17 -8.91
N PRO A 119 -14.07 -10.09 -8.48
CA PRO A 119 -15.41 -9.72 -8.05
C PRO A 119 -15.44 -8.72 -6.88
N LEU A 120 -14.49 -8.84 -5.93
CA LEU A 120 -14.36 -7.88 -4.83
C LEU A 120 -13.98 -6.48 -5.33
N ALA A 121 -13.01 -6.38 -6.23
CA ALA A 121 -12.61 -5.11 -6.81
C ALA A 121 -13.73 -4.47 -7.65
N ASN A 122 -14.51 -5.28 -8.37
CA ASN A 122 -15.64 -4.82 -9.19
C ASN A 122 -16.73 -4.13 -8.36
N ILE A 123 -16.95 -4.51 -7.09
CA ILE A 123 -17.88 -3.84 -6.15
C ILE A 123 -17.55 -2.35 -6.00
N PHE A 124 -16.27 -2.00 -6.18
CA PHE A 124 -15.74 -0.64 -6.06
C PHE A 124 -15.36 -0.04 -7.41
N GLY A 125 -15.86 -0.61 -8.53
CA GLY A 125 -15.56 -0.13 -9.88
C GLY A 125 -14.13 -0.39 -10.33
N GLY A 126 -13.45 -1.33 -9.69
CA GLY A 126 -12.07 -1.71 -9.98
C GLY A 126 -11.94 -3.02 -10.75
N GLY A 127 -10.74 -3.61 -10.71
CA GLY A 127 -10.43 -4.87 -11.38
C GLY A 127 -8.99 -5.31 -11.11
N GLY A 128 -8.48 -6.23 -11.92
CA GLY A 128 -7.11 -6.74 -11.82
C GLY A 128 -7.02 -8.24 -12.04
N HIS A 129 -6.17 -8.89 -11.27
CA HIS A 129 -5.94 -10.33 -11.34
C HIS A 129 -6.63 -11.07 -10.17
N PRO A 130 -6.92 -12.37 -10.31
CA PRO A 130 -7.55 -13.18 -9.27
C PRO A 130 -6.83 -13.15 -7.90
N TYR A 131 -5.54 -12.88 -7.88
CA TYR A 131 -4.70 -12.85 -6.67
C TYR A 131 -4.26 -11.44 -6.24
N ALA A 132 -4.47 -10.43 -7.10
CA ALA A 132 -4.06 -9.05 -6.85
C ALA A 132 -4.91 -8.09 -7.69
N SER A 133 -5.84 -7.42 -7.04
CA SER A 133 -6.77 -6.48 -7.69
C SER A 133 -6.71 -5.11 -7.01
N GLY A 134 -7.28 -4.12 -7.64
CA GLY A 134 -7.36 -2.77 -7.13
C GLY A 134 -8.62 -2.06 -7.54
N ALA A 135 -8.97 -1.02 -6.79
CA ALA A 135 -10.07 -0.11 -7.08
C ALA A 135 -9.70 1.29 -6.57
N SER A 136 -10.59 2.24 -6.74
CA SER A 136 -10.44 3.58 -6.17
C SER A 136 -11.75 4.05 -5.56
N LEU A 137 -11.63 4.64 -4.37
CA LEU A 137 -12.69 5.46 -3.79
C LEU A 137 -12.64 6.84 -4.43
N ASN A 138 -13.77 7.51 -4.53
CA ASN A 138 -13.80 8.87 -5.06
C ASN A 138 -13.30 9.86 -3.99
N GLY A 139 -12.02 10.24 -4.08
CA GLY A 139 -11.37 11.23 -3.21
C GLY A 139 -10.40 10.64 -2.19
N ASN A 140 -9.68 11.54 -1.52
CA ASN A 140 -8.69 11.18 -0.50
C ASN A 140 -9.37 10.66 0.77
N VAL A 141 -8.68 9.76 1.45
CA VAL A 141 -9.09 9.19 2.75
C VAL A 141 -8.09 9.65 3.79
N SER A 142 -8.56 10.32 4.84
CA SER A 142 -7.71 10.63 5.99
C SER A 142 -7.71 9.49 7.01
N GLU A 143 -6.69 9.46 7.86
CA GLU A 143 -6.60 8.49 8.97
C GLU A 143 -7.83 8.58 9.90
N LYS A 144 -8.38 9.79 10.08
CA LYS A 144 -9.60 10.02 10.89
C LYS A 144 -10.85 9.43 10.26
N ASP A 145 -10.91 9.42 8.94
CA ASP A 145 -12.06 8.89 8.19
C ASP A 145 -12.00 7.38 8.01
N PHE A 146 -10.84 6.77 8.28
CA PHE A 146 -10.61 5.35 8.04
C PHE A 146 -11.60 4.44 8.77
N GLU A 147 -12.00 4.79 10.00
CA GLU A 147 -13.02 4.05 10.75
C GLU A 147 -14.30 3.92 9.94
N LYS A 148 -14.88 5.04 9.56
CA LYS A 148 -16.11 5.12 8.77
C LYS A 148 -15.97 4.46 7.39
N ILE A 149 -14.84 4.66 6.73
CA ILE A 149 -14.56 4.06 5.41
C ILE A 149 -14.46 2.54 5.52
N SER A 150 -13.83 2.02 6.57
CA SER A 150 -13.74 0.57 6.79
C SER A 150 -15.10 -0.08 6.98
N GLU A 151 -16.02 0.57 7.68
CA GLU A 151 -17.40 0.13 7.85
C GLU A 151 -18.17 0.12 6.51
N ILE A 152 -18.03 1.19 5.71
CA ILE A 152 -18.64 1.27 4.38
C ILE A 152 -18.13 0.14 3.47
N ILE A 153 -16.83 -0.14 3.51
CA ILE A 153 -16.21 -1.23 2.72
C ILE A 153 -16.77 -2.57 3.18
N TYR A 154 -16.83 -2.81 4.50
CA TYR A 154 -17.41 -4.02 5.08
C TYR A 154 -18.85 -4.25 4.61
N GLU A 155 -19.74 -3.25 4.76
CA GLU A 155 -21.14 -3.39 4.37
C GLU A 155 -21.30 -3.61 2.85
N LYS A 156 -20.52 -2.93 2.02
CA LYS A 156 -20.54 -3.16 0.57
C LYS A 156 -20.13 -4.59 0.22
N ILE A 157 -19.07 -5.12 0.85
CA ILE A 157 -18.61 -6.50 0.60
C ILE A 157 -19.67 -7.49 1.09
N LYS A 158 -20.18 -7.33 2.30
CA LYS A 158 -21.19 -8.20 2.90
C LYS A 158 -22.44 -8.34 2.02
N ASN A 159 -22.90 -7.23 1.44
CA ASN A 159 -24.13 -7.18 0.67
C ASN A 159 -23.97 -7.60 -0.80
N ASN A 160 -22.78 -7.42 -1.40
CA ASN A 160 -22.62 -7.55 -2.85
C ASN A 160 -21.62 -8.64 -3.26
N TRP A 161 -20.77 -9.12 -2.34
CA TRP A 161 -19.78 -10.14 -2.69
C TRP A 161 -20.37 -11.55 -2.56
N THR A 162 -20.07 -12.37 -3.59
CA THR A 162 -20.30 -13.83 -3.56
C THR A 162 -18.97 -14.52 -3.83
N PRO A 163 -18.53 -15.44 -2.93
CA PRO A 163 -17.28 -16.16 -3.10
C PRO A 163 -17.25 -17.05 -4.33
#